data_e40e6df1989930c24394d28cbbc16f77
#
_entry.id   e40e6df1989930c24394d28cbbc16f77
#
_cell.length_a   1.000
_cell.length_b   1.000
_cell.length_c   1.000
_cell.angle_alpha   90.00
_cell.angle_beta   90.00
_cell.angle_gamma   90.00
#
_symmetry.space_group_name_H-M   'P 1'
#
loop_
_entity.id
_entity.type
_entity.pdbx_description
1 polymer ?
#
loop_
_entity_poly.entity_id
_entity_poly.type
_entity_poly.pdbx_seq_one_letter_code
_entity_poly.pdbx_strand_id
1 'polypeptide(L)'
;MKLFFLLGNQLFSEKYLEKYKKDHIFFMAEDYQLCTYEKHHKQKILLFLSSMRSHADRLKKNKFKLEYSSVEDKSFKQDYTEKLKKVIKAKKIKEVSSFEIEDKFFESKINNFLKKEKIKWNIIQTPMFLNSREKFKNYLSKSKKPFMAFFYKETRRDLDILMKKDGNPEGGKWSFDEENRNKLPKNISIPKFPKITETVHTKKLKILIDKNFKSHPGNTKDFWFATEYDDVIKLLNFFIKEKSNLFGDYEDAVDQKDNILFHSALSPYINLGLITPEFIIKKVLDFHNKNKIRLNSLEGYIRQVIGWREFMRGIYQSYSKEMETRNFFKQNRKMKNSWYEGTTGLPPLDYAIKNAVNYGWSHHIERLMILSNIMNLCEVKPTYVYKWFMEMFVDSSDWVMVPNVYGMGLFSDGGIFATKPYICGSAYFMKMMDFKKGEWCNTMDGLYWRFINRNRAFFLKNPRLSMMVRIFDKMKPDRKKLILAEAEKFIKQNTA
;
A
#
# COMPACT_ATOMS: atom_id res chain seq x y z
N MET A 1 25.80 2.88 -28.08
CA MET A 1 24.74 3.59 -27.34
C MET A 1 23.98 2.57 -26.54
N LYS A 2 23.63 2.86 -25.26
CA LYS A 2 22.88 2.00 -24.38
C LYS A 2 21.47 2.53 -24.19
N LEU A 3 20.55 1.71 -23.68
CA LEU A 3 19.18 2.13 -23.37
C LEU A 3 18.96 2.02 -21.87
N PHE A 4 18.29 3.03 -21.29
CA PHE A 4 17.78 2.98 -19.93
C PHE A 4 16.25 3.05 -19.98
N PHE A 5 15.55 1.97 -19.62
CA PHE A 5 14.10 2.05 -19.52
C PHE A 5 13.65 2.39 -18.10
N LEU A 6 12.67 3.28 -18.00
CA LEU A 6 12.04 3.73 -16.77
C LEU A 6 10.58 3.30 -16.78
N LEU A 7 10.15 2.64 -15.70
CA LEU A 7 8.75 2.27 -15.51
C LEU A 7 7.95 3.40 -14.86
N GLY A 8 6.62 3.33 -14.97
CA GLY A 8 5.74 4.32 -14.36
C GLY A 8 5.81 4.42 -12.83
N ASN A 9 6.42 3.44 -12.18
CA ASN A 9 6.73 3.44 -10.74
C ASN A 9 8.22 3.68 -10.44
N GLN A 10 8.97 4.29 -11.37
CA GLN A 10 10.40 4.59 -11.22
C GLN A 10 10.72 6.04 -11.62
N LEU A 11 9.83 6.98 -11.27
CA LEU A 11 9.92 8.39 -11.63
C LEU A 11 10.86 9.15 -10.67
N PHE A 12 12.05 8.60 -10.45
CA PHE A 12 13.02 9.16 -9.53
C PHE A 12 13.64 10.47 -10.05
N SER A 13 14.03 11.33 -9.11
CA SER A 13 14.77 12.57 -9.42
C SER A 13 15.97 12.30 -10.33
N GLU A 14 16.29 13.28 -11.18
CA GLU A 14 17.38 13.23 -12.16
C GLU A 14 18.74 12.90 -11.52
N LYS A 15 18.96 13.23 -10.26
CA LYS A 15 20.20 12.89 -9.54
C LYS A 15 20.56 11.40 -9.63
N TYR A 16 19.55 10.50 -9.70
CA TYR A 16 19.76 9.07 -9.85
C TYR A 16 20.06 8.64 -11.29
N LEU A 17 19.80 9.50 -12.26
CA LEU A 17 19.92 9.23 -13.69
C LEU A 17 21.12 9.94 -14.34
N GLU A 18 21.67 10.99 -13.70
CA GLU A 18 22.66 11.89 -14.30
C GLU A 18 23.90 11.16 -14.82
N LYS A 19 24.40 10.15 -14.11
CA LYS A 19 25.56 9.36 -14.54
C LYS A 19 25.34 8.56 -15.84
N TYR A 20 24.08 8.33 -16.23
CA TYR A 20 23.72 7.60 -17.46
C TYR A 20 23.40 8.51 -18.64
N LYS A 21 23.26 9.81 -18.43
CA LYS A 21 22.78 10.78 -19.41
C LYS A 21 23.65 10.88 -20.69
N LYS A 22 24.96 10.68 -20.58
CA LYS A 22 25.87 10.81 -21.68
C LYS A 22 25.80 9.64 -22.67
N ASP A 23 25.67 8.43 -22.21
CA ASP A 23 25.83 7.20 -23.00
C ASP A 23 24.53 6.39 -23.18
N HIS A 24 23.40 6.81 -22.53
CA HIS A 24 22.12 6.17 -22.66
C HIS A 24 21.07 7.03 -23.37
N ILE A 25 20.18 6.35 -24.10
CA ILE A 25 18.86 6.84 -24.45
C ILE A 25 17.91 6.34 -23.38
N PHE A 26 17.02 7.19 -22.89
CA PHE A 26 15.99 6.81 -21.94
C PHE A 26 14.72 6.40 -22.69
N PHE A 27 14.00 5.41 -22.17
CA PHE A 27 12.74 4.93 -22.73
C PHE A 27 11.68 4.88 -21.64
N MET A 28 10.51 5.45 -21.93
CA MET A 28 9.30 5.33 -21.10
C MET A 28 8.11 5.03 -22.00
N ALA A 29 7.19 4.18 -21.53
CA ALA A 29 5.99 3.88 -22.28
C ALA A 29 4.78 3.79 -21.35
N GLU A 30 3.73 4.52 -21.70
CA GLU A 30 2.38 4.26 -21.21
C GLU A 30 1.90 2.93 -21.80
N ASP A 31 1.38 2.03 -20.96
CA ASP A 31 1.10 0.67 -21.37
C ASP A 31 -0.31 0.21 -20.98
N TYR A 32 -1.08 -0.26 -21.97
CA TYR A 32 -2.44 -0.70 -21.76
C TYR A 32 -2.52 -1.93 -20.85
N GLN A 33 -1.64 -2.91 -21.02
CA GLN A 33 -1.66 -4.12 -20.21
C GLN A 33 -1.32 -3.84 -18.76
N LEU A 34 -0.36 -2.94 -18.48
CA LEU A 34 -0.04 -2.49 -17.13
C LEU A 34 -1.20 -1.67 -16.50
N CYS A 35 -2.04 -1.04 -17.30
CA CYS A 35 -3.25 -0.37 -16.81
C CYS A 35 -4.42 -1.33 -16.57
N THR A 36 -4.39 -2.57 -17.12
CA THR A 36 -5.57 -3.45 -17.22
C THR A 36 -5.35 -4.89 -16.74
N TYR A 37 -4.15 -5.27 -16.25
CA TYR A 37 -3.94 -6.61 -15.69
C TYR A 37 -4.82 -6.87 -14.45
N GLU A 38 -5.21 -5.80 -13.76
CA GLU A 38 -6.35 -5.72 -12.87
C GLU A 38 -7.24 -4.53 -13.30
N LYS A 39 -8.48 -4.47 -12.86
CA LYS A 39 -9.34 -3.30 -13.11
C LYS A 39 -8.98 -2.15 -12.18
N HIS A 40 -7.78 -1.62 -12.32
CA HIS A 40 -7.27 -0.55 -11.46
C HIS A 40 -8.19 0.66 -11.40
N HIS A 41 -8.29 1.27 -10.23
CA HIS A 41 -9.04 2.51 -10.02
C HIS A 41 -8.64 3.58 -11.05
N LYS A 42 -9.62 4.30 -11.60
CA LYS A 42 -9.36 5.35 -12.62
C LYS A 42 -8.37 6.40 -12.13
N GLN A 43 -8.42 6.79 -10.85
CA GLN A 43 -7.45 7.73 -10.29
C GLN A 43 -6.03 7.15 -10.21
N LYS A 44 -5.87 5.82 -10.07
CA LYS A 44 -4.54 5.18 -10.14
C LYS A 44 -3.97 5.33 -11.55
N ILE A 45 -4.75 4.99 -12.57
CA ILE A 45 -4.31 5.13 -13.97
C ILE A 45 -3.97 6.59 -14.27
N LEU A 46 -4.83 7.52 -13.84
CA LEU A 46 -4.62 8.96 -14.02
C LEU A 46 -3.35 9.45 -13.32
N LEU A 47 -3.12 9.02 -12.07
CA LEU A 47 -1.93 9.37 -11.31
C LEU A 47 -0.65 8.89 -12.01
N PHE A 48 -0.61 7.63 -12.42
CA PHE A 48 0.55 7.07 -13.11
C PHE A 48 0.84 7.78 -14.43
N LEU A 49 -0.14 7.86 -15.33
CA LEU A 49 0.08 8.44 -16.66
C LEU A 49 0.38 9.93 -16.59
N SER A 50 -0.30 10.68 -15.72
CA SER A 50 -0.02 12.11 -15.53
C SER A 50 1.37 12.36 -14.95
N SER A 51 1.77 11.58 -13.95
CA SER A 51 3.12 11.68 -13.36
C SER A 51 4.21 11.26 -14.35
N MET A 52 3.98 10.23 -15.18
CA MET A 52 4.91 9.84 -16.24
C MET A 52 5.14 10.95 -17.25
N ARG A 53 4.08 11.65 -17.68
CA ARG A 53 4.17 12.78 -18.61
C ARG A 53 4.92 13.97 -17.99
N SER A 54 4.56 14.36 -16.78
CA SER A 54 5.25 15.42 -16.04
C SER A 54 6.75 15.09 -15.87
N HIS A 55 7.06 13.85 -15.56
CA HIS A 55 8.44 13.39 -15.42
C HIS A 55 9.19 13.39 -16.78
N ALA A 56 8.52 12.96 -17.86
CA ALA A 56 9.07 13.01 -19.22
C ALA A 56 9.43 14.45 -19.64
N ASP A 57 8.55 15.42 -19.37
CA ASP A 57 8.82 16.83 -19.65
C ASP A 57 10.00 17.35 -18.82
N ARG A 58 10.09 16.96 -17.55
CA ARG A 58 11.21 17.30 -16.69
C ARG A 58 12.54 16.72 -17.21
N LEU A 59 12.56 15.46 -17.63
CA LEU A 59 13.75 14.84 -18.24
C LEU A 59 14.17 15.57 -19.53
N LYS A 60 13.21 15.89 -20.42
CA LYS A 60 13.49 16.66 -21.65
C LYS A 60 14.05 18.05 -21.36
N LYS A 61 13.44 18.78 -20.41
CA LYS A 61 13.91 20.10 -19.95
C LYS A 61 15.37 20.03 -19.47
N ASN A 62 15.72 18.94 -18.79
CA ASN A 62 17.07 18.67 -18.32
C ASN A 62 17.96 17.99 -19.40
N LYS A 63 17.58 18.04 -20.68
CA LYS A 63 18.38 17.57 -21.84
C LYS A 63 18.70 16.06 -21.80
N PHE A 64 17.83 15.22 -21.21
CA PHE A 64 17.92 13.78 -21.36
C PHE A 64 17.35 13.36 -22.72
N LYS A 65 18.01 12.42 -23.41
CA LYS A 65 17.51 11.84 -24.67
C LYS A 65 16.44 10.84 -24.34
N LEU A 66 15.15 11.18 -24.50
CA LEU A 66 14.01 10.38 -24.12
C LEU A 66 13.15 9.98 -25.32
N GLU A 67 12.94 8.69 -25.49
CA GLU A 67 11.92 8.07 -26.33
C GLU A 67 10.69 7.80 -25.45
N TYR A 68 9.54 8.38 -25.78
CA TYR A 68 8.32 8.28 -25.00
C TYR A 68 7.18 7.77 -25.87
N SER A 69 6.47 6.72 -25.40
CA SER A 69 5.26 6.19 -26.05
C SER A 69 4.06 6.50 -25.20
N SER A 70 3.02 7.09 -25.81
CA SER A 70 1.84 7.60 -25.11
C SER A 70 0.57 6.81 -25.41
N VAL A 71 -0.51 7.08 -24.67
CA VAL A 71 -1.84 6.49 -24.88
C VAL A 71 -2.45 6.87 -26.24
N GLU A 72 -2.02 7.98 -26.81
CA GLU A 72 -2.46 8.45 -28.14
C GLU A 72 -1.79 7.69 -29.28
N ASP A 73 -0.68 6.99 -29.02
CA ASP A 73 0.03 6.24 -30.04
C ASP A 73 -0.72 4.99 -30.48
N LYS A 74 -0.67 4.65 -31.77
CA LYS A 74 -1.21 3.39 -32.32
C LYS A 74 -0.63 2.16 -31.60
N SER A 75 0.54 2.27 -31.00
CA SER A 75 1.21 1.21 -30.25
C SER A 75 0.73 1.05 -28.81
N PHE A 76 -0.14 1.89 -28.29
CA PHE A 76 -0.56 1.87 -26.88
C PHE A 76 -1.01 0.48 -26.39
N LYS A 77 -1.80 -0.22 -27.20
CA LYS A 77 -2.29 -1.58 -26.88
C LYS A 77 -1.29 -2.71 -27.14
N GLN A 78 -0.16 -2.43 -27.77
CA GLN A 78 0.88 -3.42 -27.99
C GLN A 78 1.57 -3.74 -26.65
N ASP A 79 2.10 -4.97 -26.55
CA ASP A 79 2.85 -5.40 -25.38
C ASP A 79 4.03 -4.47 -25.07
N TYR A 80 4.33 -4.25 -23.79
CA TYR A 80 5.44 -3.42 -23.38
C TYR A 80 6.78 -3.84 -24.00
N THR A 81 7.00 -5.17 -24.08
CA THR A 81 8.24 -5.71 -24.67
C THR A 81 8.32 -5.46 -26.18
N GLU A 82 7.20 -5.41 -26.89
CA GLU A 82 7.20 -5.05 -28.31
C GLU A 82 7.53 -3.57 -28.54
N LYS A 83 7.03 -2.67 -27.67
CA LYS A 83 7.42 -1.25 -27.70
C LYS A 83 8.93 -1.09 -27.43
N LEU A 84 9.44 -1.79 -26.40
CA LEU A 84 10.86 -1.79 -26.07
C LEU A 84 11.71 -2.37 -27.21
N LYS A 85 11.28 -3.46 -27.83
CA LYS A 85 11.93 -4.11 -28.99
C LYS A 85 12.07 -3.17 -30.18
N LYS A 86 11.07 -2.36 -30.48
CA LYS A 86 11.13 -1.37 -31.57
C LYS A 86 12.26 -0.38 -31.36
N VAL A 87 12.40 0.17 -30.14
CA VAL A 87 13.47 1.12 -29.81
C VAL A 87 14.84 0.43 -29.86
N ILE A 88 14.96 -0.77 -29.26
CA ILE A 88 16.19 -1.58 -29.29
C ILE A 88 16.66 -1.78 -30.73
N LYS A 89 15.78 -2.20 -31.65
CA LYS A 89 16.13 -2.44 -33.06
C LYS A 89 16.47 -1.13 -33.78
N ALA A 90 15.63 -0.09 -33.66
CA ALA A 90 15.84 1.18 -34.34
C ALA A 90 17.17 1.86 -33.97
N LYS A 91 17.58 1.74 -32.70
CA LYS A 91 18.82 2.35 -32.18
C LYS A 91 19.98 1.37 -32.10
N LYS A 92 19.82 0.11 -32.59
CA LYS A 92 20.86 -0.95 -32.57
C LYS A 92 21.46 -1.17 -31.17
N ILE A 93 20.60 -1.21 -30.14
CA ILE A 93 20.98 -1.35 -28.73
C ILE A 93 21.41 -2.80 -28.45
N LYS A 94 22.52 -3.00 -27.74
CA LYS A 94 23.02 -4.30 -27.26
C LYS A 94 23.01 -4.44 -25.74
N GLU A 95 22.82 -3.33 -25.03
CA GLU A 95 22.86 -3.29 -23.57
C GLU A 95 21.75 -2.38 -23.05
N VAL A 96 20.97 -2.89 -22.10
CA VAL A 96 19.85 -2.20 -21.47
C VAL A 96 20.10 -2.08 -19.98
N SER A 97 19.78 -0.94 -19.41
CA SER A 97 19.81 -0.70 -17.97
C SER A 97 18.42 -0.38 -17.44
N SER A 98 18.13 -0.72 -16.20
CA SER A 98 16.96 -0.29 -15.45
C SER A 98 17.24 -0.35 -13.96
N PHE A 99 16.40 0.28 -13.16
CA PHE A 99 16.33 -0.03 -11.74
C PHE A 99 15.70 -1.43 -11.51
N GLU A 100 15.95 -2.02 -10.34
CA GLU A 100 15.23 -3.24 -9.90
C GLU A 100 13.73 -3.10 -10.12
N ILE A 101 13.10 -4.13 -10.64
CA ILE A 101 11.64 -4.20 -10.83
C ILE A 101 11.09 -4.97 -9.63
N GLU A 102 10.20 -4.35 -8.86
CA GLU A 102 9.72 -4.97 -7.62
C GLU A 102 8.64 -6.03 -7.84
N ASP A 103 7.76 -5.82 -8.79
CA ASP A 103 6.70 -6.78 -9.12
C ASP A 103 7.26 -7.93 -9.96
N LYS A 104 7.35 -9.12 -9.37
CA LYS A 104 8.03 -10.29 -9.92
C LYS A 104 7.51 -10.73 -11.29
N PHE A 105 6.20 -10.61 -11.51
CA PHE A 105 5.62 -11.01 -12.80
C PHE A 105 6.21 -10.17 -13.94
N PHE A 106 6.39 -8.87 -13.71
CA PHE A 106 6.92 -7.97 -14.72
C PHE A 106 8.44 -8.07 -14.84
N GLU A 107 9.15 -8.25 -13.72
CA GLU A 107 10.59 -8.55 -13.72
C GLU A 107 10.89 -9.82 -14.56
N SER A 108 10.12 -10.88 -14.35
CA SER A 108 10.24 -12.13 -15.11
C SER A 108 9.92 -11.94 -16.59
N LYS A 109 8.90 -11.15 -16.93
CA LYS A 109 8.54 -10.84 -18.32
C LYS A 109 9.68 -10.13 -19.04
N ILE A 110 10.27 -9.11 -18.44
CA ILE A 110 11.41 -8.36 -19.01
C ILE A 110 12.63 -9.24 -19.12
N ASN A 111 12.96 -10.03 -18.10
CA ASN A 111 14.11 -10.93 -18.12
C ASN A 111 14.02 -11.96 -19.27
N ASN A 112 12.85 -12.59 -19.42
CA ASN A 112 12.62 -13.58 -20.50
C ASN A 112 12.73 -12.93 -21.88
N PHE A 113 12.18 -11.73 -22.04
CA PHE A 113 12.27 -10.98 -23.28
C PHE A 113 13.74 -10.65 -23.64
N LEU A 114 14.51 -10.05 -22.71
CA LEU A 114 15.88 -9.62 -22.96
C LEU A 114 16.81 -10.83 -23.22
N LYS A 115 16.60 -11.94 -22.52
CA LYS A 115 17.31 -13.20 -22.78
C LYS A 115 17.04 -13.73 -24.20
N LYS A 116 15.76 -13.74 -24.63
CA LYS A 116 15.37 -14.16 -25.99
C LYS A 116 16.02 -13.29 -27.08
N GLU A 117 16.06 -11.98 -26.88
CA GLU A 117 16.67 -11.05 -27.83
C GLU A 117 18.21 -10.97 -27.69
N LYS A 118 18.82 -11.74 -26.77
CA LYS A 118 20.28 -11.76 -26.48
C LYS A 118 20.82 -10.36 -26.12
N ILE A 119 20.05 -9.58 -25.35
CA ILE A 119 20.38 -8.25 -24.87
C ILE A 119 20.91 -8.34 -23.44
N LYS A 120 22.07 -7.74 -23.18
CA LYS A 120 22.62 -7.64 -21.83
C LYS A 120 21.76 -6.73 -20.98
N TRP A 121 21.35 -7.17 -19.79
CA TRP A 121 20.56 -6.39 -18.82
C TRP A 121 21.39 -6.04 -17.58
N ASN A 122 21.56 -4.73 -17.33
CA ASN A 122 22.19 -4.21 -16.13
C ASN A 122 21.10 -3.73 -15.17
N ILE A 123 20.95 -4.42 -14.08
CA ILE A 123 19.98 -4.10 -13.02
C ILE A 123 20.68 -3.22 -11.98
N ILE A 124 20.08 -2.08 -11.68
CA ILE A 124 20.58 -1.07 -10.74
C ILE A 124 19.71 -1.11 -9.50
N GLN A 125 20.32 -1.08 -8.33
CA GLN A 125 19.58 -1.01 -7.07
C GLN A 125 18.62 0.18 -7.10
N THR A 126 17.37 -0.07 -6.74
CA THR A 126 16.32 0.94 -6.76
C THR A 126 16.44 1.90 -5.56
N PRO A 127 16.30 3.22 -5.75
CA PRO A 127 16.18 4.16 -4.64
C PRO A 127 14.80 4.15 -3.96
N MET A 128 13.89 3.29 -4.40
CA MET A 128 12.56 3.12 -3.78
C MET A 128 12.64 2.52 -2.38
N PHE A 129 13.77 1.88 -2.03
CA PHE A 129 14.02 1.23 -0.75
C PHE A 129 15.41 1.57 -0.22
N LEU A 130 15.55 1.60 1.10
CA LEU A 130 16.83 1.85 1.77
C LEU A 130 17.67 0.58 1.88
N ASN A 131 17.01 -0.56 2.04
CA ASN A 131 17.67 -1.85 2.18
C ASN A 131 17.72 -2.57 0.82
N SER A 132 18.85 -3.22 0.52
CA SER A 132 18.93 -4.12 -0.64
C SER A 132 18.13 -5.41 -0.43
N ARG A 133 17.78 -6.10 -1.52
CA ARG A 133 17.18 -7.45 -1.47
C ARG A 133 18.07 -8.43 -0.72
N GLU A 134 19.39 -8.30 -0.87
CA GLU A 134 20.38 -9.15 -0.19
C GLU A 134 20.39 -8.94 1.33
N LYS A 135 20.29 -7.70 1.80
CA LYS A 135 20.21 -7.41 3.24
C LYS A 135 19.05 -8.14 3.92
N PHE A 136 17.89 -8.17 3.28
CA PHE A 136 16.74 -8.91 3.83
C PHE A 136 16.97 -10.42 3.83
N LYS A 137 17.62 -10.99 2.80
CA LYS A 137 18.00 -12.40 2.78
C LYS A 137 18.98 -12.72 3.92
N ASN A 138 19.95 -11.85 4.17
CA ASN A 138 20.90 -11.99 5.28
C ASN A 138 20.21 -11.91 6.64
N TYR A 139 19.20 -11.05 6.79
CA TYR A 139 18.35 -11.02 7.98
C TYR A 139 17.61 -12.36 8.16
N LEU A 140 17.00 -12.89 7.12
CA LEU A 140 16.28 -14.17 7.18
C LEU A 140 17.18 -15.36 7.51
N SER A 141 18.42 -15.38 7.01
CA SER A 141 19.36 -16.49 7.31
C SER A 141 19.72 -16.59 8.79
N LYS A 142 19.60 -15.49 9.54
CA LYS A 142 19.83 -15.41 10.99
C LYS A 142 18.57 -15.62 11.83
N SER A 143 17.40 -15.69 11.21
CA SER A 143 16.10 -15.67 11.90
C SER A 143 15.30 -16.94 11.59
N LYS A 144 14.83 -17.66 12.63
CA LYS A 144 13.95 -18.83 12.43
C LYS A 144 12.61 -18.47 11.79
N LYS A 145 12.12 -17.26 12.02
CA LYS A 145 10.88 -16.71 11.49
C LYS A 145 11.05 -15.21 11.27
N PRO A 146 10.54 -14.64 10.16
CA PRO A 146 10.59 -13.21 9.95
C PRO A 146 9.73 -12.48 11.00
N PHE A 147 10.29 -11.45 11.60
CA PHE A 147 9.63 -10.65 12.62
C PHE A 147 10.00 -9.17 12.45
N MET A 148 9.02 -8.33 12.14
CA MET A 148 9.24 -6.93 11.76
C MET A 148 10.04 -6.15 12.82
N ALA A 149 9.75 -6.35 14.10
CA ALA A 149 10.44 -5.60 15.16
C ALA A 149 11.95 -5.88 15.21
N PHE A 150 12.41 -7.09 14.90
CA PHE A 150 13.84 -7.40 14.85
C PHE A 150 14.51 -6.79 13.62
N PHE A 151 13.87 -6.92 12.45
CA PHE A 151 14.35 -6.29 11.23
C PHE A 151 14.43 -4.75 11.37
N TYR A 152 13.42 -4.14 11.99
CA TYR A 152 13.39 -2.70 12.24
C TYR A 152 14.54 -2.25 13.18
N LYS A 153 14.79 -2.99 14.26
CA LYS A 153 15.94 -2.70 15.17
C LYS A 153 17.27 -2.75 14.41
N GLU A 154 17.47 -3.78 13.60
CA GLU A 154 18.69 -3.91 12.79
C GLU A 154 18.80 -2.75 11.80
N THR A 155 17.72 -2.43 11.09
CA THR A 155 17.68 -1.31 10.12
C THR A 155 17.97 0.04 10.81
N ARG A 156 17.42 0.30 12.01
CA ARG A 156 17.70 1.54 12.75
C ARG A 156 19.17 1.68 13.11
N ARG A 157 19.80 0.58 13.58
CA ARG A 157 21.24 0.57 13.90
C ARG A 157 22.11 0.84 12.70
N ASP A 158 21.83 0.14 11.59
CA ASP A 158 22.64 0.24 10.37
C ASP A 158 22.54 1.62 9.69
N LEU A 159 21.40 2.28 9.83
CA LEU A 159 21.15 3.62 9.28
C LEU A 159 21.41 4.75 10.29
N ASP A 160 21.76 4.42 11.52
CA ASP A 160 21.95 5.36 12.66
C ASP A 160 20.74 6.31 12.86
N ILE A 161 19.52 5.74 12.76
CA ILE A 161 18.28 6.52 12.85
C ILE A 161 17.69 6.39 14.25
N LEU A 162 17.50 7.52 14.94
CA LEU A 162 17.02 7.62 16.32
C LEU A 162 17.86 6.75 17.28
N MET A 163 19.18 6.78 17.10
CA MET A 163 20.16 6.09 17.95
C MET A 163 20.96 7.07 18.76
N LYS A 164 21.27 6.68 20.00
CA LYS A 164 22.23 7.39 20.86
C LYS A 164 23.65 6.91 20.55
N LYS A 165 24.65 7.69 20.95
CA LYS A 165 26.07 7.34 20.80
C LYS A 165 26.47 6.02 21.50
N ASP A 166 25.73 5.61 22.51
CA ASP A 166 25.94 4.36 23.27
C ASP A 166 25.28 3.13 22.58
N GLY A 167 24.70 3.30 21.38
CA GLY A 167 24.02 2.23 20.63
C GLY A 167 22.61 1.90 21.12
N ASN A 168 22.09 2.63 22.12
CA ASN A 168 20.72 2.50 22.59
C ASN A 168 19.75 3.34 21.75
N PRO A 169 18.46 2.98 21.66
CA PRO A 169 17.47 3.79 20.95
C PRO A 169 17.21 5.10 21.70
N GLU A 170 16.98 6.17 20.95
CA GLU A 170 16.50 7.44 21.49
C GLU A 170 15.19 7.23 22.25
N GLY A 171 15.04 7.88 23.41
CA GLY A 171 13.89 7.67 24.31
C GLY A 171 13.89 6.33 25.07
N GLY A 172 14.95 5.50 24.96
CA GLY A 172 15.08 4.24 25.70
C GLY A 172 14.20 3.08 25.21
N LYS A 173 13.32 3.29 24.23
CA LYS A 173 12.43 2.27 23.67
C LYS A 173 12.64 2.12 22.16
N TRP A 174 12.53 0.88 21.67
CA TRP A 174 12.59 0.59 20.24
C TRP A 174 11.31 0.94 19.50
N SER A 175 10.18 0.99 20.18
CA SER A 175 8.88 1.32 19.64
C SER A 175 8.00 1.99 20.70
N PHE A 176 7.24 2.98 20.28
CA PHE A 176 6.23 3.69 21.06
C PHE A 176 4.81 3.35 20.63
N ASP A 177 4.60 2.24 19.92
CA ASP A 177 3.32 1.79 19.35
C ASP A 177 2.18 1.74 20.38
N GLU A 178 2.47 1.48 21.65
CA GLU A 178 1.49 1.46 22.74
C GLU A 178 0.88 2.85 23.01
N GLU A 179 1.61 3.91 22.69
CA GLU A 179 1.20 5.31 22.87
C GLU A 179 0.38 5.82 21.67
N ASN A 180 0.32 5.06 20.56
CA ASN A 180 -0.22 5.47 19.26
C ASN A 180 -1.67 5.01 19.02
N ARG A 181 -2.45 4.72 20.07
CA ARG A 181 -3.81 4.15 19.96
C ARG A 181 -4.86 4.98 20.68
N ASN A 182 -4.80 6.29 20.51
CA ASN A 182 -5.75 7.20 21.13
C ASN A 182 -6.95 7.44 20.23
N LYS A 183 -8.13 7.56 20.83
CA LYS A 183 -9.33 8.03 20.14
C LYS A 183 -9.19 9.51 19.84
N LEU A 184 -9.67 9.92 18.67
CA LEU A 184 -9.68 11.32 18.27
C LEU A 184 -10.56 12.15 19.23
N PRO A 185 -10.04 13.25 19.84
CA PRO A 185 -10.85 14.16 20.65
C PRO A 185 -11.89 14.88 19.81
N LYS A 186 -13.08 15.11 20.36
CA LYS A 186 -14.18 15.77 19.63
C LYS A 186 -13.84 17.16 19.08
N ASN A 187 -13.00 17.91 19.77
CA ASN A 187 -12.67 19.29 19.46
C ASN A 187 -11.28 19.48 18.86
N ILE A 188 -10.66 18.40 18.37
CA ILE A 188 -9.33 18.51 17.74
C ILE A 188 -9.44 19.18 16.38
N SER A 189 -8.57 20.15 16.12
CA SER A 189 -8.44 20.75 14.80
C SER A 189 -7.59 19.86 13.91
N ILE A 190 -8.16 19.41 12.80
CA ILE A 190 -7.44 18.62 11.78
C ILE A 190 -6.98 19.57 10.69
N PRO A 191 -5.66 19.69 10.43
CA PRO A 191 -5.16 20.52 9.35
C PRO A 191 -5.69 20.05 7.99
N LYS A 192 -6.34 20.93 7.24
CA LYS A 192 -6.93 20.62 5.93
C LYS A 192 -5.83 20.25 4.93
N PHE A 193 -6.04 19.13 4.24
CA PHE A 193 -5.12 18.71 3.20
C PHE A 193 -5.01 19.75 2.07
N PRO A 194 -3.80 20.09 1.60
CA PRO A 194 -3.61 21.11 0.57
C PRO A 194 -4.30 20.73 -0.74
N LYS A 195 -4.97 21.71 -1.34
CA LYS A 195 -5.54 21.53 -2.68
C LYS A 195 -4.44 21.49 -3.71
N ILE A 196 -4.43 20.45 -4.55
CA ILE A 196 -3.49 20.28 -5.64
C ILE A 196 -4.08 20.85 -6.93
N THR A 197 -3.27 21.59 -7.67
CA THR A 197 -3.64 22.11 -8.99
C THR A 197 -3.38 21.05 -10.06
N GLU A 198 -4.39 20.75 -10.84
CA GLU A 198 -4.25 19.80 -11.95
C GLU A 198 -3.36 20.33 -13.06
N THR A 199 -2.40 19.52 -13.49
CA THR A 199 -1.55 19.84 -14.64
C THR A 199 -2.33 19.77 -15.96
N VAL A 200 -1.74 20.30 -17.03
CA VAL A 200 -2.28 20.18 -18.41
C VAL A 200 -2.41 18.70 -18.79
N HIS A 201 -1.45 17.86 -18.38
CA HIS A 201 -1.49 16.41 -18.61
C HIS A 201 -2.65 15.75 -17.89
N THR A 202 -2.87 16.08 -16.62
CA THR A 202 -3.99 15.55 -15.83
C THR A 202 -5.33 15.86 -16.49
N LYS A 203 -5.54 17.12 -16.89
CA LYS A 203 -6.80 17.55 -17.56
C LYS A 203 -7.07 16.79 -18.86
N LYS A 204 -6.05 16.62 -19.71
CA LYS A 204 -6.17 15.87 -20.96
C LYS A 204 -6.44 14.37 -20.73
N LEU A 205 -5.72 13.77 -19.77
CA LEU A 205 -5.83 12.36 -19.49
C LEU A 205 -7.17 11.96 -18.87
N LYS A 206 -7.84 12.82 -18.10
CA LYS A 206 -9.19 12.56 -17.58
C LYS A 206 -10.15 12.08 -18.68
N ILE A 207 -10.20 12.82 -19.79
CA ILE A 207 -11.07 12.49 -20.93
C ILE A 207 -10.71 11.14 -21.55
N LEU A 208 -9.41 10.89 -21.72
CA LEU A 208 -8.91 9.65 -22.32
C LEU A 208 -9.18 8.43 -21.41
N ILE A 209 -9.02 8.59 -20.10
CA ILE A 209 -9.25 7.52 -19.12
C ILE A 209 -10.73 7.19 -19.03
N ASP A 210 -11.62 8.17 -18.94
CA ASP A 210 -13.06 7.94 -18.89
C ASP A 210 -13.57 7.26 -20.15
N LYS A 211 -12.95 7.54 -21.32
CA LYS A 211 -13.25 6.87 -22.60
C LYS A 211 -12.74 5.42 -22.65
N ASN A 212 -11.48 5.19 -22.27
CA ASN A 212 -10.79 3.90 -22.50
C ASN A 212 -10.99 2.88 -21.37
N PHE A 213 -11.30 3.33 -20.13
CA PHE A 213 -11.38 2.50 -18.93
C PHE A 213 -12.76 2.57 -18.25
N LYS A 214 -13.84 2.56 -19.02
CA LYS A 214 -15.23 2.72 -18.54
C LYS A 214 -15.61 1.74 -17.44
N SER A 215 -15.16 0.47 -17.53
CA SER A 215 -15.48 -0.61 -16.58
C SER A 215 -14.61 -0.62 -15.32
N HIS A 216 -13.65 0.30 -15.21
CA HIS A 216 -12.77 0.41 -14.07
C HIS A 216 -13.45 1.17 -12.91
N PRO A 217 -13.14 0.83 -11.63
CA PRO A 217 -13.77 1.46 -10.48
C PRO A 217 -13.36 2.93 -10.33
N GLY A 218 -14.17 3.67 -9.57
CA GLY A 218 -13.96 5.06 -9.27
C GLY A 218 -14.22 6.02 -10.42
N ASN A 219 -13.84 7.26 -10.23
CA ASN A 219 -14.01 8.34 -11.20
C ASN A 219 -12.74 9.20 -11.28
N THR A 220 -12.64 10.04 -12.32
CA THR A 220 -11.52 10.98 -12.49
C THR A 220 -11.86 12.39 -11.99
N LYS A 221 -13.15 12.67 -11.67
CA LYS A 221 -13.64 14.02 -11.34
C LYS A 221 -12.98 14.55 -10.07
N ASP A 222 -12.95 13.73 -9.03
CA ASP A 222 -12.48 14.12 -7.70
C ASP A 222 -11.00 13.76 -7.47
N PHE A 223 -10.19 13.86 -8.55
CA PHE A 223 -8.76 13.59 -8.49
C PHE A 223 -8.03 14.62 -7.62
N TRP A 224 -7.34 14.16 -6.58
CA TRP A 224 -6.74 15.00 -5.55
C TRP A 224 -5.22 14.81 -5.39
N PHE A 225 -4.61 13.96 -6.23
CA PHE A 225 -3.20 13.63 -6.12
C PHE A 225 -2.30 14.62 -6.86
N ALA A 226 -1.11 14.86 -6.30
CA ALA A 226 -0.03 15.55 -6.98
C ALA A 226 0.59 14.66 -8.07
N THR A 227 0.95 15.23 -9.20
CA THR A 227 1.56 14.52 -10.33
C THR A 227 2.93 15.08 -10.73
N GLU A 228 3.41 16.07 -9.98
CA GLU A 228 4.72 16.70 -10.15
C GLU A 228 5.55 16.63 -8.88
N TYR A 229 6.85 16.55 -9.04
CA TYR A 229 7.80 16.46 -7.93
C TYR A 229 7.66 17.60 -6.93
N ASP A 230 7.57 18.84 -7.40
CA ASP A 230 7.55 20.02 -6.53
C ASP A 230 6.29 20.08 -5.66
N ASP A 231 5.15 19.63 -6.18
CA ASP A 231 3.91 19.55 -5.40
C ASP A 231 3.96 18.43 -4.36
N VAL A 232 4.59 17.30 -4.68
CA VAL A 232 4.83 16.22 -3.70
C VAL A 232 5.74 16.71 -2.57
N ILE A 233 6.75 17.52 -2.86
CA ILE A 233 7.59 18.15 -1.82
C ILE A 233 6.78 19.11 -0.93
N LYS A 234 5.86 19.89 -1.51
CA LYS A 234 4.94 20.75 -0.73
C LYS A 234 4.07 19.91 0.21
N LEU A 235 3.53 18.77 -0.25
CA LEU A 235 2.74 17.85 0.58
C LEU A 235 3.58 17.25 1.73
N LEU A 236 4.81 16.84 1.45
CA LEU A 236 5.73 16.37 2.50
C LEU A 236 6.01 17.46 3.54
N ASN A 237 6.31 18.68 3.11
CA ASN A 237 6.56 19.81 4.00
C ASN A 237 5.31 20.15 4.84
N PHE A 238 4.13 20.12 4.23
CA PHE A 238 2.86 20.29 4.94
C PHE A 238 2.66 19.23 6.03
N PHE A 239 2.83 17.95 5.69
CA PHE A 239 2.73 16.87 6.66
C PHE A 239 3.69 17.07 7.83
N ILE A 240 4.96 17.35 7.53
CA ILE A 240 6.00 17.52 8.55
C ILE A 240 5.64 18.66 9.50
N LYS A 241 5.20 19.81 8.96
CA LYS A 241 4.94 21.01 9.74
C LYS A 241 3.64 20.95 10.52
N GLU A 242 2.55 20.49 9.88
CA GLU A 242 1.20 20.66 10.40
C GLU A 242 0.65 19.37 11.07
N LYS A 243 1.10 18.17 10.65
CA LYS A 243 0.49 16.91 11.08
C LYS A 243 1.42 15.99 11.85
N SER A 244 2.73 16.05 11.60
CA SER A 244 3.69 15.05 12.11
C SER A 244 3.71 14.93 13.62
N ASN A 245 3.47 16.03 14.35
CA ASN A 245 3.52 16.03 15.82
C ASN A 245 2.39 15.22 16.47
N LEU A 246 1.26 15.05 15.80
CA LEU A 246 0.10 14.29 16.29
C LEU A 246 -0.13 12.97 15.52
N PHE A 247 0.74 12.66 14.57
CA PHE A 247 0.65 11.44 13.77
C PHE A 247 0.58 10.19 14.66
N GLY A 248 1.52 10.05 15.61
CA GLY A 248 1.59 8.89 16.48
C GLY A 248 0.33 8.74 17.33
N ASP A 249 -0.08 9.80 18.02
CA ASP A 249 -1.24 9.73 18.92
C ASP A 249 -2.50 9.18 18.25
N TYR A 250 -2.73 9.56 16.98
CA TYR A 250 -3.97 9.28 16.24
C TYR A 250 -3.76 8.40 15.01
N GLU A 251 -2.65 7.65 14.94
CA GLU A 251 -2.35 6.75 13.83
C GLU A 251 -3.48 5.75 13.56
N ASP A 252 -4.11 5.25 14.64
CA ASP A 252 -5.17 4.25 14.59
C ASP A 252 -6.61 4.83 14.63
N ALA A 253 -6.77 6.16 14.67
CA ALA A 253 -8.08 6.78 14.72
C ALA A 253 -8.78 6.75 13.36
N VAL A 254 -10.12 6.69 13.37
CA VAL A 254 -10.98 6.83 12.17
C VAL A 254 -12.06 7.86 12.46
N ASP A 255 -12.26 8.81 11.54
CA ASP A 255 -13.30 9.83 11.63
C ASP A 255 -14.04 9.93 10.30
N GLN A 256 -15.39 9.95 10.34
CA GLN A 256 -16.22 9.98 9.14
C GLN A 256 -16.15 11.30 8.36
N LYS A 257 -15.61 12.36 8.95
CA LYS A 257 -15.51 13.69 8.32
C LYS A 257 -14.18 13.91 7.59
N ASP A 258 -13.12 13.19 7.97
CA ASP A 258 -11.80 13.32 7.37
C ASP A 258 -11.09 11.95 7.30
N ASN A 259 -10.94 11.42 6.08
CA ASN A 259 -10.32 10.11 5.85
C ASN A 259 -8.77 10.16 5.84
N ILE A 260 -8.16 11.34 5.93
CA ILE A 260 -6.70 11.50 5.96
C ILE A 260 -6.20 11.73 7.39
N LEU A 261 -6.94 12.49 8.20
CA LEU A 261 -6.56 12.86 9.57
C LEU A 261 -5.13 13.39 9.65
N PHE A 262 -4.30 12.77 10.51
CA PHE A 262 -2.90 13.13 10.69
C PHE A 262 -1.95 12.30 9.83
N HIS A 263 -2.43 11.49 8.91
CA HIS A 263 -1.59 10.73 7.97
C HIS A 263 -0.95 11.61 6.92
N SER A 264 0.21 11.17 6.41
CA SER A 264 0.95 11.88 5.38
C SER A 264 0.34 11.76 3.98
N ALA A 265 -0.40 10.67 3.71
CA ALA A 265 -0.90 10.28 2.40
C ALA A 265 0.19 10.24 1.29
N LEU A 266 1.45 9.95 1.66
CA LEU A 266 2.58 9.95 0.74
C LEU A 266 2.86 8.61 0.07
N SER A 267 2.18 7.53 0.47
CA SER A 267 2.39 6.18 -0.09
C SER A 267 2.31 6.13 -1.63
N PRO A 268 1.37 6.80 -2.33
CA PRO A 268 1.33 6.77 -3.78
C PRO A 268 2.60 7.35 -4.42
N TYR A 269 3.13 8.43 -3.87
CA TYR A 269 4.29 9.13 -4.43
C TYR A 269 5.60 8.40 -4.18
N ILE A 270 5.72 7.70 -3.03
CA ILE A 270 6.86 6.83 -2.76
C ILE A 270 6.84 5.64 -3.73
N ASN A 271 5.65 5.07 -3.98
CA ASN A 271 5.48 3.93 -4.88
C ASN A 271 5.65 4.30 -6.37
N LEU A 272 5.48 5.56 -6.73
CA LEU A 272 5.82 6.08 -8.05
C LEU A 272 7.31 6.47 -8.19
N GLY A 273 8.02 6.63 -7.07
CA GLY A 273 9.41 7.12 -7.07
C GLY A 273 9.54 8.64 -7.14
N LEU A 274 8.44 9.40 -7.08
CA LEU A 274 8.48 10.88 -7.06
C LEU A 274 9.22 11.42 -5.83
N ILE A 275 9.15 10.72 -4.71
CA ILE A 275 10.00 10.93 -3.54
C ILE A 275 10.54 9.58 -3.05
N THR A 276 11.69 9.60 -2.38
CA THR A 276 12.32 8.39 -1.85
C THR A 276 12.24 8.33 -0.33
N PRO A 277 12.25 7.12 0.28
CA PRO A 277 12.33 6.95 1.73
C PRO A 277 13.51 7.72 2.34
N GLU A 278 14.68 7.68 1.72
CA GLU A 278 15.87 8.43 2.15
C GLU A 278 15.58 9.93 2.28
N PHE A 279 14.97 10.51 1.25
CA PHE A 279 14.63 11.94 1.23
C PHE A 279 13.61 12.29 2.34
N ILE A 280 12.58 11.45 2.52
CA ILE A 280 11.56 11.65 3.55
C ILE A 280 12.20 11.61 4.94
N ILE A 281 12.96 10.57 5.25
CA ILE A 281 13.60 10.39 6.57
C ILE A 281 14.51 11.58 6.86
N LYS A 282 15.37 11.96 5.90
CA LYS A 282 16.22 13.13 6.05
C LYS A 282 15.42 14.39 6.40
N LYS A 283 14.35 14.69 5.65
CA LYS A 283 13.52 15.88 5.87
C LYS A 283 12.83 15.87 7.24
N VAL A 284 12.31 14.72 7.66
CA VAL A 284 11.63 14.57 8.96
C VAL A 284 12.63 14.75 10.11
N LEU A 285 13.80 14.16 10.03
CA LEU A 285 14.86 14.30 11.05
C LEU A 285 15.42 15.71 11.09
N ASP A 286 15.69 16.34 9.94
CA ASP A 286 16.14 17.73 9.84
C ASP A 286 15.13 18.70 10.53
N PHE A 287 13.84 18.44 10.36
CA PHE A 287 12.79 19.23 11.00
C PHE A 287 12.70 18.93 12.49
N HIS A 288 12.75 17.66 12.91
CA HIS A 288 12.76 17.28 14.32
C HIS A 288 13.90 17.92 15.10
N ASN A 289 15.10 17.95 14.54
CA ASN A 289 16.26 18.55 15.18
C ASN A 289 16.04 20.03 15.54
N LYS A 290 15.27 20.74 14.73
CA LYS A 290 14.95 22.17 14.93
C LYS A 290 13.69 22.41 15.77
N ASN A 291 12.64 21.60 15.58
CA ASN A 291 11.28 21.87 16.06
C ASN A 291 10.77 20.83 17.08
N LYS A 292 11.51 19.75 17.33
CA LYS A 292 11.19 18.73 18.36
C LYS A 292 9.81 18.08 18.19
N ILE A 293 9.61 17.32 17.10
CA ILE A 293 8.44 16.43 16.98
C ILE A 293 8.37 15.48 18.19
N ARG A 294 7.20 15.20 18.73
CA ARG A 294 6.99 14.24 19.80
C ARG A 294 7.54 12.88 19.42
N LEU A 295 8.27 12.24 20.33
CA LEU A 295 9.06 11.04 19.98
C LEU A 295 8.20 9.85 19.56
N ASN A 296 7.01 9.66 20.15
CA ASN A 296 6.06 8.63 19.73
C ASN A 296 5.60 8.83 18.28
N SER A 297 5.36 10.07 17.87
CA SER A 297 4.96 10.42 16.49
C SER A 297 6.13 10.28 15.52
N LEU A 298 7.31 10.74 15.91
CA LEU A 298 8.52 10.64 15.08
C LEU A 298 8.91 9.17 14.84
N GLU A 299 9.05 8.40 15.91
CA GLU A 299 9.38 6.97 15.84
C GLU A 299 8.29 6.21 15.10
N GLY A 300 7.01 6.48 15.41
CA GLY A 300 5.88 5.86 14.74
C GLY A 300 5.94 6.05 13.23
N TYR A 301 6.17 7.27 12.75
CA TYR A 301 6.28 7.55 11.32
C TYR A 301 7.51 6.89 10.67
N ILE A 302 8.67 7.00 11.31
CA ILE A 302 9.90 6.36 10.84
C ILE A 302 9.72 4.85 10.76
N ARG A 303 9.06 4.22 11.75
CA ARG A 303 8.74 2.79 11.77
C ARG A 303 7.87 2.36 10.58
N GLN A 304 6.94 3.20 10.11
CA GLN A 304 6.19 2.90 8.88
C GLN A 304 7.10 2.89 7.65
N VAL A 305 8.03 3.86 7.53
CA VAL A 305 8.87 4.03 6.34
C VAL A 305 10.01 3.01 6.27
N ILE A 306 10.80 2.85 7.35
CA ILE A 306 11.99 1.96 7.35
C ILE A 306 11.75 0.59 8.01
N GLY A 307 10.65 0.43 8.73
CA GLY A 307 10.23 -0.83 9.32
C GLY A 307 9.27 -1.56 8.39
N TRP A 308 7.99 -1.21 8.45
CA TRP A 308 6.94 -1.94 7.74
C TRP A 308 7.12 -1.97 6.23
N ARG A 309 7.37 -0.83 5.59
CA ARG A 309 7.54 -0.77 4.14
C ARG A 309 8.68 -1.67 3.64
N GLU A 310 9.85 -1.56 4.26
CA GLU A 310 11.03 -2.36 3.90
C GLU A 310 10.82 -3.85 4.21
N PHE A 311 10.21 -4.15 5.34
CA PHE A 311 9.87 -5.51 5.74
C PHE A 311 8.89 -6.18 4.78
N MET A 312 7.82 -5.48 4.37
CA MET A 312 6.84 -6.00 3.41
C MET A 312 7.48 -6.33 2.06
N ARG A 313 8.39 -5.46 1.56
CA ARG A 313 9.18 -5.77 0.36
C ARG A 313 9.97 -7.07 0.54
N GLY A 314 10.65 -7.22 1.65
CA GLY A 314 11.46 -8.40 1.95
C GLY A 314 10.62 -9.68 2.04
N ILE A 315 9.46 -9.61 2.69
CA ILE A 315 8.48 -10.71 2.78
C ILE A 315 7.98 -11.09 1.38
N TYR A 316 7.58 -10.13 0.57
CA TYR A 316 7.15 -10.40 -0.81
C TYR A 316 8.24 -11.09 -1.62
N GLN A 317 9.46 -10.58 -1.58
CA GLN A 317 10.58 -11.16 -2.31
C GLN A 317 10.89 -12.61 -1.89
N SER A 318 10.63 -12.96 -0.63
CA SER A 318 10.97 -14.26 -0.07
C SER A 318 9.81 -15.27 -0.07
N TYR A 319 8.57 -14.83 0.13
CA TYR A 319 7.42 -15.70 0.45
C TYR A 319 6.18 -15.48 -0.42
N SER A 320 6.22 -14.63 -1.46
CA SER A 320 5.02 -14.30 -2.26
C SER A 320 4.29 -15.55 -2.78
N LYS A 321 5.03 -16.52 -3.36
CA LYS A 321 4.44 -17.76 -3.91
C LYS A 321 3.68 -18.56 -2.85
N GLU A 322 4.24 -18.68 -1.65
CA GLU A 322 3.58 -19.37 -0.55
C GLU A 322 2.31 -18.64 -0.09
N MET A 323 2.38 -17.30 0.02
CA MET A 323 1.26 -16.48 0.44
C MET A 323 0.10 -16.56 -0.54
N GLU A 324 0.37 -16.46 -1.83
CA GLU A 324 -0.63 -16.49 -2.90
C GLU A 324 -1.34 -17.83 -3.04
N THR A 325 -0.67 -18.94 -2.66
CA THR A 325 -1.19 -20.29 -2.81
C THR A 325 -1.89 -20.85 -1.56
N ARG A 326 -1.59 -20.29 -0.38
CA ARG A 326 -2.18 -20.74 0.88
C ARG A 326 -3.57 -20.15 1.13
N ASN A 327 -4.41 -20.96 1.77
CA ASN A 327 -5.72 -20.57 2.26
C ASN A 327 -5.98 -21.24 3.62
N PHE A 328 -5.31 -20.74 4.66
CA PHE A 328 -5.26 -21.37 5.99
C PHE A 328 -6.63 -21.63 6.60
N PHE A 329 -7.55 -20.66 6.50
CA PHE A 329 -8.91 -20.78 7.03
C PHE A 329 -9.90 -21.41 6.04
N LYS A 330 -9.45 -21.89 4.87
CA LYS A 330 -10.27 -22.52 3.81
C LYS A 330 -11.46 -21.67 3.36
N GLN A 331 -11.22 -20.38 3.18
CA GLN A 331 -12.23 -19.38 2.79
C GLN A 331 -12.52 -19.46 1.30
N ASN A 332 -13.80 -19.52 0.90
CA ASN A 332 -14.18 -19.79 -0.49
C ASN A 332 -15.26 -18.87 -1.07
N ARG A 333 -15.79 -17.94 -0.27
CA ARG A 333 -16.89 -17.08 -0.70
C ARG A 333 -16.44 -16.03 -1.71
N LYS A 334 -17.37 -15.67 -2.62
CA LYS A 334 -17.16 -14.60 -3.59
C LYS A 334 -17.86 -13.33 -3.09
N MET A 335 -17.27 -12.17 -3.37
CA MET A 335 -17.91 -10.88 -3.11
C MET A 335 -19.02 -10.60 -4.13
N LYS A 336 -20.15 -10.04 -3.67
CA LYS A 336 -21.21 -9.47 -4.54
C LYS A 336 -20.90 -7.99 -4.84
N ASN A 337 -21.70 -7.36 -5.70
CA ASN A 337 -21.51 -5.96 -6.12
C ASN A 337 -21.53 -4.96 -4.96
N SER A 338 -22.24 -5.28 -3.86
CA SER A 338 -22.29 -4.44 -2.67
C SER A 338 -20.91 -4.05 -2.12
N TRP A 339 -19.88 -4.89 -2.33
CA TRP A 339 -18.50 -4.61 -1.96
C TRP A 339 -17.78 -3.62 -2.89
N TYR A 340 -18.35 -3.35 -4.05
CA TYR A 340 -17.85 -2.35 -5.00
C TYR A 340 -18.66 -1.05 -4.96
N GLU A 341 -19.89 -1.12 -4.43
CA GLU A 341 -20.83 -0.01 -4.38
C GLU A 341 -20.91 0.66 -2.99
N GLY A 342 -20.44 -0.03 -1.94
CA GLY A 342 -20.60 0.42 -0.55
C GLY A 342 -22.06 0.41 -0.10
N THR A 343 -22.77 -0.69 -0.45
CA THR A 343 -24.19 -0.90 -0.16
C THR A 343 -24.42 -2.22 0.59
N THR A 344 -23.47 -2.59 1.46
CA THR A 344 -23.51 -3.84 2.22
C THR A 344 -24.54 -3.84 3.34
N GLY A 345 -24.97 -2.66 3.79
CA GLY A 345 -25.84 -2.47 4.94
C GLY A 345 -25.10 -2.47 6.29
N LEU A 346 -23.77 -2.46 6.29
CA LEU A 346 -22.94 -2.34 7.48
C LEU A 346 -22.24 -0.96 7.46
N PRO A 347 -22.68 0.05 8.23
CA PRO A 347 -22.25 1.44 8.09
C PRO A 347 -20.74 1.66 8.08
N PRO A 348 -19.93 1.06 9.00
CA PRO A 348 -18.48 1.23 8.93
C PRO A 348 -17.86 0.66 7.65
N LEU A 349 -18.36 -0.46 7.15
CA LEU A 349 -17.88 -1.08 5.92
C LEU A 349 -18.25 -0.24 4.69
N ASP A 350 -19.50 0.20 4.61
CA ASP A 350 -19.98 1.02 3.52
C ASP A 350 -19.23 2.36 3.43
N TYR A 351 -18.91 2.96 4.59
CA TYR A 351 -18.05 4.13 4.68
C TYR A 351 -16.66 3.87 4.07
N ALA A 352 -15.98 2.81 4.51
CA ALA A 352 -14.62 2.50 4.04
C ALA A 352 -14.59 2.13 2.55
N ILE A 353 -15.61 1.40 2.05
CA ILE A 353 -15.73 1.10 0.61
C ILE A 353 -15.95 2.39 -0.19
N LYS A 354 -16.83 3.28 0.25
CA LYS A 354 -17.07 4.56 -0.43
C LYS A 354 -15.83 5.46 -0.46
N ASN A 355 -15.02 5.48 0.61
CA ASN A 355 -13.73 6.16 0.59
C ASN A 355 -12.79 5.56 -0.47
N ALA A 356 -12.67 4.23 -0.52
CA ALA A 356 -11.85 3.57 -1.52
C ALA A 356 -12.33 3.88 -2.96
N VAL A 357 -13.65 3.84 -3.21
CA VAL A 357 -14.24 4.13 -4.53
C VAL A 357 -14.10 5.59 -4.93
N ASN A 358 -14.29 6.53 -4.00
CA ASN A 358 -14.30 7.96 -4.32
C ASN A 358 -12.88 8.54 -4.42
N TYR A 359 -11.99 8.13 -3.50
CA TYR A 359 -10.67 8.73 -3.35
C TYR A 359 -9.53 7.84 -3.84
N GLY A 360 -9.77 6.55 -4.13
CA GLY A 360 -8.72 5.59 -4.48
C GLY A 360 -7.70 5.39 -3.34
N TRP A 361 -8.03 5.83 -2.12
CA TRP A 361 -7.12 5.82 -0.98
C TRP A 361 -7.91 5.78 0.33
N SER A 362 -7.36 5.11 1.31
CA SER A 362 -7.72 5.23 2.72
C SER A 362 -6.49 4.91 3.58
N HIS A 363 -6.49 5.32 4.83
CA HIS A 363 -5.37 5.01 5.72
C HIS A 363 -5.38 3.54 6.18
N HIS A 364 -4.27 3.11 6.78
CA HIS A 364 -4.00 1.71 7.09
C HIS A 364 -5.11 1.05 7.94
N ILE A 365 -5.65 1.75 8.94
CA ILE A 365 -6.65 1.19 9.85
C ILE A 365 -7.98 0.90 9.16
N GLU A 366 -8.44 1.75 8.24
CA GLU A 366 -9.61 1.43 7.42
C GLU A 366 -9.37 0.16 6.59
N ARG A 367 -8.17 0.04 5.99
CA ARG A 367 -7.80 -1.14 5.18
C ARG A 367 -7.73 -2.41 6.02
N LEU A 368 -7.10 -2.35 7.19
CA LEU A 368 -6.86 -3.52 8.04
C LEU A 368 -8.07 -3.88 8.89
N MET A 369 -8.55 -2.92 9.70
CA MET A 369 -9.53 -3.21 10.76
C MET A 369 -10.98 -3.09 10.30
N ILE A 370 -11.25 -2.42 9.17
CA ILE A 370 -12.60 -2.41 8.57
C ILE A 370 -12.64 -3.38 7.39
N LEU A 371 -11.96 -3.07 6.29
CA LEU A 371 -12.08 -3.81 5.04
C LEU A 371 -11.58 -5.27 5.16
N SER A 372 -10.28 -5.46 5.44
CA SER A 372 -9.71 -6.81 5.54
C SER A 372 -10.35 -7.64 6.64
N ASN A 373 -10.59 -7.04 7.82
CA ASN A 373 -11.22 -7.71 8.94
C ASN A 373 -12.60 -8.27 8.54
N ILE A 374 -13.48 -7.44 7.97
CA ILE A 374 -14.84 -7.88 7.64
C ILE A 374 -14.82 -8.87 6.48
N MET A 375 -13.96 -8.68 5.47
CA MET A 375 -13.77 -9.66 4.38
C MET A 375 -13.31 -11.01 4.92
N ASN A 376 -12.38 -11.01 5.89
CA ASN A 376 -11.92 -12.23 6.57
C ASN A 376 -13.04 -12.91 7.36
N LEU A 377 -13.79 -12.15 8.15
CA LEU A 377 -14.91 -12.65 8.95
C LEU A 377 -16.06 -13.18 8.08
N CYS A 378 -16.25 -12.63 6.88
CA CYS A 378 -17.21 -13.11 5.88
C CYS A 378 -16.68 -14.30 5.05
N GLU A 379 -15.49 -14.81 5.36
CA GLU A 379 -14.88 -15.96 4.68
C GLU A 379 -14.68 -15.75 3.17
N VAL A 380 -14.41 -14.52 2.75
CA VAL A 380 -14.13 -14.19 1.36
C VAL A 380 -12.80 -14.84 0.94
N LYS A 381 -12.79 -15.51 -0.21
CA LYS A 381 -11.59 -16.17 -0.73
C LYS A 381 -10.44 -15.18 -0.86
N PRO A 382 -9.22 -15.50 -0.33
CA PRO A 382 -8.10 -14.56 -0.29
C PRO A 382 -7.74 -13.92 -1.63
N THR A 383 -7.87 -14.67 -2.75
CA THR A 383 -7.60 -14.16 -4.10
C THR A 383 -8.58 -13.06 -4.53
N TYR A 384 -9.84 -13.10 -4.07
CA TYR A 384 -10.80 -12.03 -4.37
C TYR A 384 -10.54 -10.79 -3.51
N VAL A 385 -10.12 -10.96 -2.26
CA VAL A 385 -9.72 -9.84 -1.41
C VAL A 385 -8.49 -9.15 -1.99
N TYR A 386 -7.46 -9.91 -2.37
CA TYR A 386 -6.27 -9.38 -3.03
C TYR A 386 -6.63 -8.57 -4.28
N LYS A 387 -7.44 -9.15 -5.17
CA LYS A 387 -7.90 -8.49 -6.38
C LYS A 387 -8.61 -7.17 -6.07
N TRP A 388 -9.54 -7.17 -5.12
CA TRP A 388 -10.25 -5.96 -4.70
C TRP A 388 -9.28 -4.86 -4.21
N PHE A 389 -8.27 -5.20 -3.40
CA PHE A 389 -7.28 -4.25 -2.95
C PHE A 389 -6.41 -3.70 -4.10
N MET A 390 -6.05 -4.55 -5.06
CA MET A 390 -5.30 -4.14 -6.26
C MET A 390 -6.11 -3.19 -7.14
N GLU A 391 -7.41 -3.42 -7.22
CA GLU A 391 -8.34 -2.61 -8.02
C GLU A 391 -8.62 -1.25 -7.36
N MET A 392 -8.83 -1.20 -6.04
CA MET A 392 -9.38 -0.03 -5.36
C MET A 392 -8.35 1.03 -4.94
N PHE A 393 -7.09 0.67 -4.70
CA PHE A 393 -6.13 1.61 -4.15
C PHE A 393 -5.07 2.05 -5.16
N VAL A 394 -4.81 3.36 -5.19
CA VAL A 394 -3.83 3.98 -6.12
C VAL A 394 -2.39 3.59 -5.81
N ASP A 395 -2.08 3.28 -4.56
CA ASP A 395 -0.76 2.86 -4.09
C ASP A 395 -0.56 1.34 -4.08
N SER A 396 -1.52 0.58 -4.63
CA SER A 396 -1.42 -0.88 -4.72
C SER A 396 -0.37 -1.31 -5.75
N SER A 397 0.40 -2.33 -5.39
CA SER A 397 1.36 -3.08 -6.21
C SER A 397 1.54 -4.45 -5.60
N ASP A 398 1.98 -5.46 -6.35
CA ASP A 398 2.14 -6.82 -5.85
C ASP A 398 3.01 -6.87 -4.60
N TRP A 399 4.18 -6.20 -4.65
CA TRP A 399 5.16 -6.24 -3.57
C TRP A 399 4.63 -5.75 -2.22
N VAL A 400 3.62 -4.87 -2.23
CA VAL A 400 2.99 -4.35 -0.99
C VAL A 400 1.69 -5.08 -0.67
N MET A 401 0.88 -5.43 -1.68
CA MET A 401 -0.45 -6.01 -1.44
C MET A 401 -0.40 -7.50 -1.08
N VAL A 402 0.51 -8.29 -1.67
CA VAL A 402 0.63 -9.70 -1.32
C VAL A 402 0.87 -9.91 0.19
N PRO A 403 1.90 -9.34 0.83
CA PRO A 403 2.10 -9.55 2.25
C PRO A 403 1.04 -8.86 3.12
N ASN A 404 0.53 -7.69 2.71
CA ASN A 404 -0.47 -6.99 3.51
C ASN A 404 -1.84 -7.69 3.48
N VAL A 405 -2.27 -8.20 2.34
CA VAL A 405 -3.58 -8.86 2.22
C VAL A 405 -3.51 -10.30 2.74
N TYR A 406 -2.67 -11.16 2.14
CA TYR A 406 -2.62 -12.57 2.51
C TYR A 406 -2.04 -12.80 3.91
N GLY A 407 -0.99 -12.04 4.29
CA GLY A 407 -0.31 -12.19 5.57
C GLY A 407 -0.97 -11.41 6.70
N MET A 408 -0.97 -10.08 6.63
CA MET A 408 -1.45 -9.22 7.71
C MET A 408 -2.98 -9.20 7.80
N GLY A 409 -3.67 -8.90 6.71
CA GLY A 409 -5.12 -8.69 6.72
C GLY A 409 -5.92 -9.97 6.95
N LEU A 410 -5.59 -11.04 6.25
CA LEU A 410 -6.36 -12.29 6.24
C LEU A 410 -5.74 -13.42 7.06
N PHE A 411 -4.44 -13.36 7.37
CA PHE A 411 -3.72 -14.50 7.96
C PHE A 411 -3.86 -15.78 7.12
N SER A 412 -4.14 -15.65 5.83
CA SER A 412 -4.42 -16.77 4.94
C SER A 412 -3.18 -17.60 4.61
N ASP A 413 -1.99 -17.05 4.87
CA ASP A 413 -0.69 -17.72 4.79
C ASP A 413 -0.39 -18.66 5.99
N GLY A 414 -1.24 -18.63 7.03
CA GLY A 414 -1.04 -19.37 8.28
C GLY A 414 0.00 -18.73 9.21
N GLY A 415 0.35 -17.45 8.98
CA GLY A 415 1.19 -16.66 9.86
C GLY A 415 2.68 -16.78 9.55
N ILE A 416 3.10 -16.57 8.32
CA ILE A 416 4.52 -16.49 7.94
C ILE A 416 5.23 -15.46 8.80
N PHE A 417 4.68 -14.25 8.92
CA PHE A 417 5.24 -13.20 9.78
C PHE A 417 4.26 -12.70 10.85
N ALA A 418 2.96 -12.78 10.61
CA ALA A 418 1.96 -12.42 11.61
C ALA A 418 1.88 -13.50 12.70
N THR A 419 1.64 -13.09 13.95
CA THR A 419 1.54 -14.01 15.10
C THR A 419 0.10 -14.44 15.40
N LYS A 420 -0.86 -13.69 14.90
CA LYS A 420 -2.31 -13.90 15.06
C LYS A 420 -3.07 -13.17 13.96
N PRO A 421 -4.31 -13.59 13.65
CA PRO A 421 -5.16 -12.82 12.74
C PRO A 421 -5.57 -11.48 13.39
N TYR A 422 -5.64 -10.43 12.57
CA TYR A 422 -6.13 -9.11 12.95
C TYR A 422 -7.64 -9.05 12.75
N ILE A 423 -8.38 -9.54 13.75
CA ILE A 423 -9.84 -9.55 13.75
C ILE A 423 -10.40 -8.85 14.98
N CYS A 424 -11.54 -8.20 14.83
CA CYS A 424 -12.23 -7.50 15.92
C CYS A 424 -13.74 -7.48 15.70
N GLY A 425 -14.48 -7.29 16.80
CA GLY A 425 -15.91 -7.02 16.82
C GLY A 425 -16.22 -5.54 16.97
N SER A 426 -17.48 -5.21 17.23
CA SER A 426 -17.99 -3.83 17.33
C SER A 426 -17.30 -3.00 18.43
N ALA A 427 -16.85 -3.63 19.51
CA ALA A 427 -16.17 -2.95 20.61
C ALA A 427 -14.92 -2.17 20.19
N TYR A 428 -14.15 -2.70 19.24
CA TYR A 428 -12.98 -1.98 18.68
C TYR A 428 -13.41 -0.73 17.92
N PHE A 429 -14.44 -0.86 17.08
CA PHE A 429 -14.98 0.27 16.30
C PHE A 429 -15.48 1.40 17.21
N MET A 430 -16.22 1.03 18.27
CA MET A 430 -16.71 2.00 19.25
C MET A 430 -15.59 2.71 20.02
N LYS A 431 -14.46 2.00 20.24
CA LYS A 431 -13.29 2.57 20.94
C LYS A 431 -12.50 3.52 20.05
N MET A 432 -12.23 3.15 18.79
CA MET A 432 -11.25 3.82 17.94
C MET A 432 -11.85 4.76 16.89
N MET A 433 -13.17 4.64 16.63
CA MET A 433 -13.87 5.32 15.56
C MET A 433 -15.04 6.14 16.09
N ASP A 434 -15.59 7.03 15.28
CA ASP A 434 -16.71 7.92 15.64
C ASP A 434 -18.10 7.36 15.30
N PHE A 435 -18.19 6.10 14.84
CA PHE A 435 -19.49 5.47 14.56
C PHE A 435 -20.36 5.35 15.82
N LYS A 436 -21.63 5.73 15.70
CA LYS A 436 -22.60 5.58 16.79
C LYS A 436 -23.02 4.12 16.95
N LYS A 437 -23.25 3.70 18.19
CA LYS A 437 -23.80 2.37 18.48
C LYS A 437 -25.17 2.20 17.79
N GLY A 438 -25.41 1.04 17.20
CA GLY A 438 -26.65 0.70 16.49
C GLY A 438 -26.77 -0.81 16.26
N GLU A 439 -27.76 -1.21 15.49
CA GLU A 439 -28.04 -2.64 15.18
C GLU A 439 -26.86 -3.30 14.45
N TRP A 440 -26.11 -2.56 13.67
CA TRP A 440 -24.90 -3.02 13.00
C TRP A 440 -23.87 -3.66 13.96
N CYS A 441 -23.90 -3.28 15.25
CA CYS A 441 -23.03 -3.90 16.25
C CYS A 441 -23.35 -5.39 16.44
N ASN A 442 -24.63 -5.80 16.32
CA ASN A 442 -25.01 -7.21 16.41
C ASN A 442 -24.46 -8.01 15.24
N THR A 443 -24.54 -7.46 14.03
CA THR A 443 -23.96 -8.06 12.82
C THR A 443 -22.45 -8.22 12.98
N MET A 444 -21.75 -7.15 13.38
CA MET A 444 -20.30 -7.14 13.53
C MET A 444 -19.82 -8.12 14.62
N ASP A 445 -20.49 -8.14 15.78
CA ASP A 445 -20.19 -9.10 16.84
C ASP A 445 -20.50 -10.54 16.39
N GLY A 446 -21.59 -10.72 15.66
CA GLY A 446 -21.96 -12.01 15.09
C GLY A 446 -20.91 -12.55 14.13
N LEU A 447 -20.41 -11.73 13.20
CA LEU A 447 -19.33 -12.09 12.29
C LEU A 447 -18.06 -12.50 13.05
N TYR A 448 -17.66 -11.71 14.04
CA TYR A 448 -16.49 -11.96 14.87
C TYR A 448 -16.60 -13.28 15.66
N TRP A 449 -17.68 -13.49 16.39
CA TRP A 449 -17.86 -14.68 17.22
C TRP A 449 -18.11 -15.94 16.39
N ARG A 450 -18.79 -15.82 15.26
CA ARG A 450 -18.96 -16.90 14.29
C ARG A 450 -17.61 -17.39 13.77
N PHE A 451 -16.73 -16.47 13.37
CA PHE A 451 -15.39 -16.79 12.86
C PHE A 451 -14.55 -17.53 13.92
N ILE A 452 -14.56 -17.04 15.17
CA ILE A 452 -13.87 -17.69 16.30
C ILE A 452 -14.41 -19.10 16.52
N ASN A 453 -15.74 -19.26 16.54
CA ASN A 453 -16.37 -20.56 16.78
C ASN A 453 -16.06 -21.56 15.66
N ARG A 454 -16.09 -21.15 14.41
CA ARG A 454 -15.74 -22.02 13.27
C ARG A 454 -14.27 -22.46 13.28
N ASN A 455 -13.40 -21.62 13.81
CA ASN A 455 -11.96 -21.86 13.85
C ASN A 455 -11.46 -22.23 15.27
N ARG A 456 -12.32 -22.79 16.14
CA ARG A 456 -12.05 -23.08 17.56
C ARG A 456 -10.72 -23.80 17.78
N ALA A 457 -10.42 -24.80 16.98
CA ALA A 457 -9.20 -25.60 17.13
C ALA A 457 -7.92 -24.73 17.01
N PHE A 458 -7.93 -23.73 16.12
CA PHE A 458 -6.84 -22.77 16.00
C PHE A 458 -6.76 -21.84 17.21
N PHE A 459 -7.89 -21.27 17.63
CA PHE A 459 -7.92 -20.33 18.76
C PHE A 459 -7.54 -21.00 20.08
N LEU A 460 -7.97 -22.25 20.32
CA LEU A 460 -7.63 -23.00 21.54
C LEU A 460 -6.16 -23.36 21.65
N LYS A 461 -5.45 -23.59 20.52
CA LYS A 461 -4.01 -23.88 20.50
C LYS A 461 -3.14 -22.68 20.91
N ASN A 462 -3.66 -21.45 20.83
CA ASN A 462 -2.90 -20.25 21.16
C ASN A 462 -3.36 -19.74 22.54
N PRO A 463 -2.49 -19.72 23.58
CA PRO A 463 -2.85 -19.29 24.94
C PRO A 463 -3.49 -17.91 25.02
N ARG A 464 -3.01 -16.97 24.18
CA ARG A 464 -3.53 -15.59 24.13
C ARG A 464 -4.91 -15.49 23.48
N LEU A 465 -5.27 -16.43 22.61
CA LEU A 465 -6.53 -16.42 21.85
C LEU A 465 -7.60 -17.36 22.48
N SER A 466 -7.18 -18.37 23.27
CA SER A 466 -8.09 -19.37 23.87
C SER A 466 -9.17 -18.73 24.76
N MET A 467 -8.86 -17.59 25.37
CA MET A 467 -9.82 -16.84 26.16
C MET A 467 -11.05 -16.42 25.33
N MET A 468 -10.90 -16.11 24.06
CA MET A 468 -12.02 -15.72 23.19
C MET A 468 -13.03 -16.85 23.04
N VAL A 469 -12.55 -18.08 22.90
CA VAL A 469 -13.44 -19.26 22.83
C VAL A 469 -14.21 -19.43 24.14
N ARG A 470 -13.55 -19.29 25.29
CA ARG A 470 -14.19 -19.39 26.61
C ARG A 470 -15.24 -18.30 26.83
N ILE A 471 -14.98 -17.06 26.36
CA ILE A 471 -15.96 -15.96 26.43
C ILE A 471 -17.18 -16.32 25.58
N PHE A 472 -16.98 -16.80 24.35
CA PHE A 472 -18.06 -17.22 23.48
C PHE A 472 -18.90 -18.36 24.15
N ASP A 473 -18.25 -19.36 24.77
CA ASP A 473 -18.93 -20.47 25.43
C ASP A 473 -19.83 -20.00 26.58
N LYS A 474 -19.38 -19.01 27.34
CA LYS A 474 -20.14 -18.43 28.48
C LYS A 474 -21.19 -17.41 28.07
N MET A 475 -21.30 -17.03 26.80
CA MET A 475 -22.28 -16.05 26.32
C MET A 475 -23.71 -16.63 26.47
N LYS A 476 -24.66 -15.79 26.89
CA LYS A 476 -26.09 -16.16 27.02
C LYS A 476 -26.64 -16.72 25.69
N PRO A 477 -27.44 -17.83 25.75
CA PRO A 477 -27.94 -18.48 24.52
C PRO A 477 -28.70 -17.54 23.59
N ASP A 478 -29.56 -16.68 24.10
CA ASP A 478 -30.36 -15.75 23.31
C ASP A 478 -29.45 -14.73 22.58
N ARG A 479 -28.40 -14.22 23.26
CA ARG A 479 -27.42 -13.33 22.63
C ARG A 479 -26.66 -14.03 21.51
N LYS A 480 -26.23 -15.29 21.72
CA LYS A 480 -25.58 -16.09 20.67
C LYS A 480 -26.50 -16.26 19.46
N LYS A 481 -27.73 -16.67 19.69
CA LYS A 481 -28.75 -16.91 18.65
C LYS A 481 -28.95 -15.64 17.81
N LEU A 482 -29.15 -14.50 18.48
CA LEU A 482 -29.36 -13.21 17.82
C LEU A 482 -28.16 -12.82 16.90
N ILE A 483 -26.97 -12.74 17.47
CA ILE A 483 -25.81 -12.24 16.71
C ILE A 483 -25.37 -13.19 15.60
N LEU A 484 -25.48 -14.51 15.81
CA LEU A 484 -25.15 -15.47 14.76
C LEU A 484 -26.16 -15.43 13.60
N ALA A 485 -27.46 -15.23 13.90
CA ALA A 485 -28.48 -15.05 12.86
C ALA A 485 -28.23 -13.80 12.02
N GLU A 486 -27.87 -12.67 12.65
CA GLU A 486 -27.50 -11.44 11.93
C GLU A 486 -26.25 -11.62 11.07
N ALA A 487 -25.24 -12.34 11.55
CA ALA A 487 -24.05 -12.64 10.77
C ALA A 487 -24.35 -13.50 9.53
N GLU A 488 -25.14 -14.59 9.69
CA GLU A 488 -25.51 -15.45 8.53
C GLU A 488 -26.35 -14.70 7.50
N LYS A 489 -27.27 -13.85 7.97
CA LYS A 489 -28.06 -12.98 7.09
C LYS A 489 -27.15 -12.05 6.28
N PHE A 490 -26.22 -11.36 6.93
CA PHE A 490 -25.27 -10.44 6.30
C PHE A 490 -24.39 -11.16 5.28
N ILE A 491 -23.83 -12.32 5.65
CA ILE A 491 -22.98 -13.12 4.76
C ILE A 491 -23.77 -13.55 3.51
N LYS A 492 -25.00 -14.09 3.68
CA LYS A 492 -25.87 -14.52 2.58
C LYS A 492 -26.23 -13.35 1.64
N GLN A 493 -26.43 -12.16 2.16
CA GLN A 493 -26.76 -10.96 1.37
C GLN A 493 -25.57 -10.48 0.56
N ASN A 494 -24.37 -10.52 1.11
CA ASN A 494 -23.19 -9.85 0.56
C ASN A 494 -22.15 -10.79 -0.08
N THR A 495 -22.30 -12.11 0.08
CA THR A 495 -21.39 -13.10 -0.52
C THR A 495 -22.16 -14.18 -1.27
N ALA A 496 -21.44 -14.87 -2.21
CA ALA A 496 -21.90 -16.04 -2.94
C ALA A 496 -21.00 -17.24 -2.69
#